data_afff9fb2d494322556c5621f64af9e2b
#
_entry.id   afff9fb2d494322556c5621f64af9e2b
#
_cell.length_a   1.000
_cell.length_b   1.000
_cell.length_c   1.000
_cell.angle_alpha   90.00
_cell.angle_beta   90.00
_cell.angle_gamma   90.00
#
_symmetry.space_group_name_H-M   'P 1'
#
loop_
_entity.id
_entity.type
_entity.pdbx_description
1 polymer ?
#
loop_
_entity_poly.entity_id
_entity_poly.type
_entity_poly.pdbx_seq_one_letter_code
_entity_poly.pdbx_strand_id
1 'polypeptide(L)'
;RPSRYYITTDDQLILSSEVGVFEIPPEKIVKKDRLRPGRMLLVDTVKGELVDDDVLKESYASRQPYGEWLNSNLVTLKELHIPNKKVEEFSDEERARLQKAFGYTFEEYKTSILPMAQNGSEPIGAMGTDSPLPMLSDKPQPLFNYFKQLFAQVTNPPIDSIREEIVTSTSVYIGEDGNLLVEDADNCKVLKIRNPILTDTDMLKIKYINKEGFKSEVLPITYYKNTSLKKALDHLRLEADRAYKEGVNILILSDRGVDENHVAIPSLLAVSAMQQYLVTTKKRTRVAMILETAEPREVHHFATLLGYGACAINPYLAHSTIKELIDNKMLDKDYYAAVNDYDSAVLHGIVKIASKMGISTIQSYQGSKIFEAI
;
A
#
# COMPACT_ATOMS: atom_id res chain seq x y z
N ARG A 1 -16.07 -21.88 -0.51
CA ARG A 1 -17.17 -22.48 -1.26
C ARG A 1 -18.20 -23.03 -0.28
N PRO A 2 -19.50 -22.98 -0.57
CA PRO A 2 -20.51 -23.58 0.26
C PRO A 2 -20.30 -25.10 0.30
N SER A 3 -20.35 -25.69 1.49
CA SER A 3 -20.23 -27.12 1.69
C SER A 3 -21.41 -27.61 2.50
N ARG A 4 -21.84 -28.85 2.25
CA ARG A 4 -22.88 -29.55 3.00
C ARG A 4 -22.26 -30.70 3.76
N TYR A 5 -22.81 -31.01 4.91
CA TYR A 5 -22.36 -32.15 5.69
C TYR A 5 -23.51 -32.96 6.25
N TYR A 6 -23.23 -34.23 6.47
CA TYR A 6 -24.12 -35.19 7.10
C TYR A 6 -23.40 -35.82 8.28
N ILE A 7 -24.10 -36.04 9.35
CA ILE A 7 -23.66 -36.89 10.46
C ILE A 7 -24.56 -38.13 10.48
N THR A 8 -23.95 -39.30 10.54
CA THR A 8 -24.66 -40.58 10.49
C THR A 8 -24.76 -41.22 11.86
N THR A 9 -25.63 -42.24 11.98
CA THR A 9 -25.84 -43.02 13.21
C THR A 9 -24.63 -43.85 13.63
N ASP A 10 -23.69 -44.06 12.71
CA ASP A 10 -22.41 -44.75 12.91
C ASP A 10 -21.22 -43.76 13.04
N ASP A 11 -21.54 -42.56 13.54
CA ASP A 11 -20.58 -41.49 13.88
C ASP A 11 -19.64 -41.08 12.74
N GLN A 12 -20.13 -41.16 11.49
CA GLN A 12 -19.38 -40.66 10.36
C GLN A 12 -19.82 -39.22 10.03
N LEU A 13 -18.85 -38.35 9.77
CA LEU A 13 -19.09 -37.02 9.20
C LEU A 13 -18.68 -37.01 7.74
N ILE A 14 -19.63 -36.71 6.85
CA ILE A 14 -19.43 -36.65 5.42
C ILE A 14 -19.62 -35.21 4.96
N LEU A 15 -18.56 -34.58 4.47
CA LEU A 15 -18.56 -33.20 3.98
C LEU A 15 -18.29 -33.20 2.48
N SER A 16 -19.13 -32.49 1.73
CA SER A 16 -18.94 -32.30 0.28
C SER A 16 -19.42 -30.93 -0.19
N SER A 17 -18.78 -30.42 -1.23
CA SER A 17 -19.25 -29.22 -1.96
C SER A 17 -20.50 -29.48 -2.79
N GLU A 18 -20.72 -30.75 -3.17
CA GLU A 18 -21.82 -31.18 -4.04
C GLU A 18 -22.80 -32.07 -3.31
N VAL A 19 -24.04 -32.06 -3.75
CA VAL A 19 -25.11 -32.95 -3.23
C VAL A 19 -25.09 -34.25 -4.01
N GLY A 20 -25.34 -35.38 -3.33
CA GLY A 20 -25.49 -36.68 -3.97
C GLY A 20 -24.15 -37.35 -4.33
N VAL A 21 -23.04 -36.93 -3.72
CA VAL A 21 -21.73 -37.59 -3.92
C VAL A 21 -21.72 -39.01 -3.35
N PHE A 22 -22.48 -39.23 -2.27
CA PHE A 22 -22.71 -40.54 -1.67
C PHE A 22 -24.22 -40.80 -1.48
N GLU A 23 -24.64 -42.03 -1.72
CA GLU A 23 -25.95 -42.50 -1.38
C GLU A 23 -25.95 -42.94 0.10
N ILE A 24 -26.59 -42.14 0.95
CA ILE A 24 -26.72 -42.41 2.38
C ILE A 24 -28.20 -42.72 2.64
N PRO A 25 -28.53 -43.92 3.18
CA PRO A 25 -29.91 -44.23 3.54
C PRO A 25 -30.44 -43.17 4.51
N PRO A 26 -31.65 -42.64 4.29
CA PRO A 26 -32.21 -41.56 5.10
C PRO A 26 -32.29 -41.91 6.60
N GLU A 27 -32.52 -43.15 6.93
CA GLU A 27 -32.57 -43.66 8.30
C GLU A 27 -31.23 -43.62 9.05
N LYS A 28 -30.12 -43.51 8.30
CA LYS A 28 -28.80 -43.39 8.90
C LYS A 28 -28.38 -41.92 9.13
N ILE A 29 -29.14 -40.95 8.66
CA ILE A 29 -28.80 -39.54 8.77
C ILE A 29 -29.32 -38.97 10.09
N VAL A 30 -28.42 -38.64 11.02
CA VAL A 30 -28.73 -37.98 12.30
C VAL A 30 -28.85 -36.48 12.12
N LYS A 31 -27.93 -35.89 11.33
CA LYS A 31 -27.92 -34.45 11.05
C LYS A 31 -27.56 -34.18 9.60
N LYS A 32 -28.26 -33.21 9.02
CA LYS A 32 -28.01 -32.70 7.66
C LYS A 32 -27.99 -31.19 7.72
N ASP A 33 -26.87 -30.58 7.37
CA ASP A 33 -26.72 -29.14 7.44
C ASP A 33 -25.74 -28.65 6.35
N ARG A 34 -25.57 -27.35 6.26
CA ARG A 34 -24.59 -26.71 5.38
C ARG A 34 -23.66 -25.82 6.21
N LEU A 35 -22.39 -25.75 5.79
CA LEU A 35 -21.47 -24.77 6.34
C LEU A 35 -21.88 -23.38 5.86
N ARG A 36 -22.35 -22.54 6.79
CA ARG A 36 -22.80 -21.19 6.49
C ARG A 36 -21.59 -20.22 6.37
N PRO A 37 -21.70 -19.14 5.61
CA PRO A 37 -20.67 -18.10 5.59
C PRO A 37 -20.34 -17.62 7.02
N GLY A 38 -19.05 -17.42 7.28
CA GLY A 38 -18.56 -16.98 8.59
C GLY A 38 -18.63 -18.03 9.72
N ARG A 39 -19.01 -19.27 9.41
CA ARG A 39 -19.04 -20.39 10.36
C ARG A 39 -17.91 -21.38 10.11
N MET A 40 -17.33 -21.91 11.16
CA MET A 40 -16.32 -22.97 11.13
C MET A 40 -16.95 -24.32 11.47
N LEU A 41 -16.41 -25.38 10.91
CA LEU A 41 -16.74 -26.76 11.24
C LEU A 41 -15.45 -27.42 11.72
N LEU A 42 -15.36 -27.69 13.00
CA LEU A 42 -14.25 -28.42 13.60
C LEU A 42 -14.73 -29.75 14.15
N VAL A 43 -14.07 -30.81 13.71
CA VAL A 43 -14.28 -32.17 14.25
C VAL A 43 -13.03 -32.56 15.04
N ASP A 44 -13.20 -32.75 16.34
CA ASP A 44 -12.15 -33.32 17.18
C ASP A 44 -12.23 -34.85 17.11
N THR A 45 -11.37 -35.44 16.29
CA THR A 45 -11.35 -36.90 16.06
C THR A 45 -10.78 -37.66 17.25
N VAL A 46 -10.11 -37.02 18.19
CA VAL A 46 -9.62 -37.64 19.43
C VAL A 46 -10.74 -37.78 20.43
N LYS A 47 -11.56 -36.72 20.57
CA LYS A 47 -12.72 -36.72 21.46
C LYS A 47 -14.00 -37.30 20.83
N GLY A 48 -14.02 -37.41 19.50
CA GLY A 48 -15.18 -37.85 18.75
C GLY A 48 -16.34 -36.84 18.78
N GLU A 49 -16.05 -35.54 18.81
CA GLU A 49 -17.05 -34.49 18.92
C GLU A 49 -16.99 -33.44 17.80
N LEU A 50 -18.16 -32.88 17.50
CA LEU A 50 -18.29 -31.73 16.66
C LEU A 50 -18.27 -30.47 17.55
N VAL A 51 -17.21 -29.67 17.42
CA VAL A 51 -17.08 -28.46 18.23
C VAL A 51 -17.96 -27.35 17.65
N ASP A 52 -18.76 -26.74 18.49
CA ASP A 52 -19.61 -25.61 18.10
C ASP A 52 -18.80 -24.40 17.68
N ASP A 53 -19.25 -23.72 16.64
CA ASP A 53 -18.55 -22.55 16.05
C ASP A 53 -18.37 -21.39 17.05
N ASP A 54 -19.38 -21.12 17.86
CA ASP A 54 -19.34 -20.01 18.81
C ASP A 54 -18.38 -20.34 19.96
N VAL A 55 -18.35 -21.58 20.42
CA VAL A 55 -17.40 -22.11 21.43
C VAL A 55 -15.97 -22.05 20.90
N LEU A 56 -15.78 -22.45 19.64
CA LEU A 56 -14.48 -22.39 18.99
C LEU A 56 -13.97 -20.96 18.88
N LYS A 57 -14.79 -20.03 18.40
CA LYS A 57 -14.43 -18.62 18.28
C LYS A 57 -14.09 -18.00 19.62
N GLU A 58 -14.89 -18.25 20.64
CA GLU A 58 -14.66 -17.76 22.00
C GLU A 58 -13.34 -18.28 22.56
N SER A 59 -13.04 -19.56 22.35
CA SER A 59 -11.77 -20.16 22.81
C SER A 59 -10.54 -19.52 22.19
N TYR A 60 -10.62 -19.06 20.94
CA TYR A 60 -9.54 -18.33 20.29
C TYR A 60 -9.52 -16.86 20.71
N ALA A 61 -10.67 -16.20 20.78
CA ALA A 61 -10.78 -14.79 21.12
C ALA A 61 -10.32 -14.47 22.55
N SER A 62 -10.53 -15.41 23.48
CA SER A 62 -10.16 -15.27 24.89
C SER A 62 -8.78 -15.83 25.25
N ARG A 63 -8.04 -16.40 24.28
CA ARG A 63 -6.74 -17.04 24.55
C ARG A 63 -5.70 -16.08 25.09
N GLN A 64 -5.71 -14.86 24.60
CA GLN A 64 -4.81 -13.78 24.97
C GLN A 64 -5.58 -12.47 25.16
N PRO A 65 -5.05 -11.48 25.87
CA PRO A 65 -5.68 -10.18 26.04
C PRO A 65 -5.45 -9.27 24.82
N TYR A 66 -5.88 -9.70 23.64
CA TYR A 66 -5.64 -9.02 22.36
C TYR A 66 -6.08 -7.56 22.33
N GLY A 67 -7.21 -7.25 23.01
CA GLY A 67 -7.71 -5.89 23.13
C GLY A 67 -6.77 -4.97 23.92
N GLU A 68 -6.17 -5.47 24.98
CA GLU A 68 -5.18 -4.75 25.77
C GLU A 68 -3.88 -4.53 24.98
N TRP A 69 -3.44 -5.57 24.25
CA TRP A 69 -2.26 -5.48 23.38
C TRP A 69 -2.43 -4.40 22.31
N LEU A 70 -3.58 -4.37 21.64
CA LEU A 70 -3.87 -3.35 20.63
C LEU A 70 -3.95 -1.94 21.25
N ASN A 71 -4.67 -1.80 22.37
CA ASN A 71 -4.82 -0.50 23.02
C ASN A 71 -3.50 0.07 23.53
N SER A 72 -2.56 -0.78 23.93
CA SER A 72 -1.28 -0.35 24.48
C SER A 72 -0.20 -0.11 23.42
N ASN A 73 -0.25 -0.81 22.29
CA ASN A 73 0.86 -0.85 21.32
C ASN A 73 0.52 -0.24 19.96
N LEU A 74 -0.76 -0.32 19.50
CA LEU A 74 -1.14 0.24 18.21
C LEU A 74 -1.13 1.77 18.27
N VAL A 75 -0.33 2.39 17.42
CA VAL A 75 -0.24 3.85 17.31
C VAL A 75 -0.96 4.31 16.04
N THR A 76 -1.68 5.42 16.12
CA THR A 76 -2.27 6.05 14.94
C THR A 76 -1.54 7.34 14.58
N LEU A 77 -1.58 7.73 13.31
CA LEU A 77 -0.93 8.95 12.83
C LEU A 77 -1.46 10.22 13.52
N LYS A 78 -2.71 10.18 14.00
CA LYS A 78 -3.31 11.30 14.76
C LYS A 78 -2.70 11.49 16.14
N GLU A 79 -2.19 10.42 16.76
CA GLU A 79 -1.56 10.45 18.08
C GLU A 79 -0.12 10.95 18.03
N LEU A 80 0.48 11.02 16.84
CA LEU A 80 1.82 11.56 16.70
C LEU A 80 1.82 13.07 16.79
N HIS A 81 2.74 13.61 17.58
CA HIS A 81 2.97 15.05 17.66
C HIS A 81 3.46 15.62 16.33
N ILE A 82 2.96 16.80 15.99
CA ILE A 82 3.55 17.60 14.92
C ILE A 82 4.86 18.19 15.47
N PRO A 83 6.02 17.85 14.89
CA PRO A 83 7.28 18.39 15.36
C PRO A 83 7.36 19.90 15.13
N ASN A 84 8.11 20.62 15.96
CA ASN A 84 8.37 22.04 15.73
C ASN A 84 9.40 22.23 14.60
N LYS A 85 9.02 21.81 13.40
CA LYS A 85 9.77 21.91 12.16
C LYS A 85 8.86 22.45 11.08
N LYS A 86 9.37 23.29 10.22
CA LYS A 86 8.63 23.76 9.05
C LYS A 86 8.68 22.71 7.95
N VAL A 87 7.57 22.59 7.23
CA VAL A 87 7.57 21.93 5.91
C VAL A 87 8.49 22.74 5.01
N GLU A 88 9.32 22.06 4.26
CA GLU A 88 10.20 22.71 3.27
C GLU A 88 9.33 23.23 2.12
N GLU A 89 9.31 24.54 1.95
CA GLU A 89 8.62 25.21 0.87
C GLU A 89 9.63 25.58 -0.23
N PHE A 90 9.22 25.45 -1.48
CA PHE A 90 10.02 25.82 -2.63
C PHE A 90 9.68 27.24 -3.08
N SER A 91 10.67 28.02 -3.46
CA SER A 91 10.44 29.21 -4.27
C SER A 91 9.88 28.83 -5.64
N ASP A 92 9.27 29.75 -6.35
CA ASP A 92 8.72 29.50 -7.69
C ASP A 92 9.80 29.03 -8.68
N GLU A 93 11.02 29.58 -8.56
CA GLU A 93 12.15 29.18 -9.38
C GLU A 93 12.63 27.75 -9.07
N GLU A 94 12.70 27.39 -7.80
CA GLU A 94 13.10 26.04 -7.38
C GLU A 94 12.05 25.02 -7.80
N ARG A 95 10.77 25.33 -7.60
CA ARG A 95 9.64 24.49 -8.04
C ARG A 95 9.70 24.26 -9.54
N ALA A 96 9.83 25.32 -10.34
CA ALA A 96 9.89 25.20 -11.79
C ALA A 96 11.10 24.35 -12.25
N ARG A 97 12.25 24.46 -11.59
CA ARG A 97 13.42 23.61 -11.87
C ARG A 97 13.16 22.15 -11.57
N LEU A 98 12.55 21.86 -10.41
CA LEU A 98 12.19 20.48 -10.01
C LEU A 98 11.14 19.90 -10.95
N GLN A 99 10.10 20.65 -11.29
CA GLN A 99 9.07 20.24 -12.24
C GLN A 99 9.69 19.87 -13.59
N LYS A 100 10.62 20.68 -14.09
CA LYS A 100 11.35 20.37 -15.31
C LYS A 100 12.25 19.15 -15.18
N ALA A 101 12.94 19.00 -14.05
CA ALA A 101 13.85 17.88 -13.79
C ALA A 101 13.08 16.54 -13.71
N PHE A 102 11.88 16.55 -13.13
CA PHE A 102 11.00 15.38 -13.01
C PHE A 102 9.98 15.23 -14.15
N GLY A 103 10.11 16.04 -15.20
CA GLY A 103 9.35 15.91 -16.43
C GLY A 103 7.85 16.25 -16.29
N TYR A 104 7.49 17.16 -15.39
CA TYR A 104 6.13 17.69 -15.31
C TYR A 104 5.82 18.53 -16.55
N THR A 105 4.62 18.35 -17.10
CA THR A 105 4.13 19.10 -18.25
C THR A 105 2.93 19.96 -17.88
N PHE A 106 2.73 21.04 -18.62
CA PHE A 106 1.53 21.88 -18.44
C PHE A 106 0.23 21.11 -18.73
N GLU A 107 0.30 20.14 -19.62
CA GLU A 107 -0.82 19.25 -19.93
C GLU A 107 -1.21 18.43 -18.71
N GLU A 108 -0.26 17.81 -18.00
CA GLU A 108 -0.53 17.06 -16.75
C GLU A 108 -1.12 17.96 -15.65
N TYR A 109 -0.68 19.21 -15.57
CA TYR A 109 -1.28 20.15 -14.61
C TYR A 109 -2.75 20.35 -14.90
N LYS A 110 -3.10 20.61 -16.17
CA LYS A 110 -4.46 20.95 -16.57
C LYS A 110 -5.38 19.76 -16.66
N THR A 111 -4.88 18.60 -17.07
CA THR A 111 -5.70 17.43 -17.36
C THR A 111 -5.73 16.40 -16.23
N SER A 112 -4.77 16.43 -15.30
CA SER A 112 -4.67 15.48 -14.19
C SER A 112 -4.72 16.17 -12.83
N ILE A 113 -3.70 16.96 -12.47
CA ILE A 113 -3.56 17.50 -11.11
C ILE A 113 -4.71 18.47 -10.77
N LEU A 114 -4.99 19.43 -11.63
CA LEU A 114 -6.04 20.43 -11.40
C LEU A 114 -7.44 19.80 -11.23
N PRO A 115 -7.91 18.90 -12.12
CA PRO A 115 -9.22 18.28 -11.94
C PRO A 115 -9.31 17.42 -10.68
N MET A 116 -8.25 16.67 -10.33
CA MET A 116 -8.22 15.87 -9.10
C MET A 116 -8.28 16.76 -7.85
N ALA A 117 -7.49 17.83 -7.81
CA ALA A 117 -7.49 18.78 -6.70
C ALA A 117 -8.80 19.58 -6.60
N GLN A 118 -9.47 19.81 -7.72
CA GLN A 118 -10.74 20.53 -7.77
C GLN A 118 -11.93 19.68 -7.35
N ASN A 119 -12.01 18.42 -7.85
CA ASN A 119 -13.21 17.58 -7.80
C ASN A 119 -13.09 16.37 -6.87
N GLY A 120 -11.91 16.05 -6.36
CA GLY A 120 -11.69 14.84 -5.54
C GLY A 120 -11.86 13.52 -6.29
N SER A 121 -11.77 13.55 -7.61
CA SER A 121 -11.89 12.37 -8.48
C SER A 121 -11.01 12.50 -9.71
N GLU A 122 -10.60 11.35 -10.27
CA GLU A 122 -9.89 11.34 -11.55
C GLU A 122 -10.74 12.00 -12.65
N PRO A 123 -10.11 12.73 -13.56
CA PRO A 123 -10.80 13.31 -14.69
C PRO A 123 -11.39 12.22 -15.60
N ILE A 124 -12.59 12.47 -16.11
CA ILE A 124 -13.22 11.61 -17.11
C ILE A 124 -12.64 11.95 -18.47
N GLY A 125 -12.20 10.94 -19.20
CA GLY A 125 -11.65 11.08 -20.54
C GLY A 125 -12.18 10.00 -21.50
N ALA A 126 -11.81 10.12 -22.76
CA ALA A 126 -12.07 9.10 -23.76
C ALA A 126 -11.25 7.82 -23.43
N MET A 127 -11.82 6.66 -23.74
CA MET A 127 -11.08 5.40 -23.66
C MET A 127 -10.07 5.30 -24.79
N GLY A 128 -8.90 4.75 -24.45
CA GLY A 128 -7.78 4.64 -25.40
C GLY A 128 -6.77 5.77 -25.26
N THR A 129 -5.64 5.59 -25.89
CA THR A 129 -4.55 6.56 -25.91
C THR A 129 -3.87 6.58 -27.25
N ASP A 130 -3.59 7.77 -27.76
CA ASP A 130 -2.81 7.99 -28.99
C ASP A 130 -1.30 8.13 -28.71
N SER A 131 -0.91 8.12 -27.41
CA SER A 131 0.50 8.19 -27.06
C SER A 131 1.22 6.92 -27.49
N PRO A 132 2.36 7.06 -28.22
CA PRO A 132 3.15 5.89 -28.60
C PRO A 132 3.72 5.18 -27.36
N LEU A 133 4.04 3.90 -27.52
CA LEU A 133 4.72 3.14 -26.47
C LEU A 133 6.04 3.85 -26.10
N PRO A 134 6.39 3.93 -24.81
CA PRO A 134 7.56 4.68 -24.36
C PRO A 134 8.87 4.18 -24.97
N MET A 135 8.97 2.89 -25.30
CA MET A 135 10.14 2.32 -25.99
C MET A 135 10.35 2.85 -27.42
N LEU A 136 9.32 3.46 -28.00
CA LEU A 136 9.40 4.06 -29.34
C LEU A 136 9.70 5.56 -29.28
N SER A 137 9.80 6.13 -28.08
CA SER A 137 10.12 7.55 -27.90
C SER A 137 11.63 7.78 -27.96
N ASP A 138 12.05 8.81 -28.67
CA ASP A 138 13.42 9.33 -28.68
C ASP A 138 13.71 10.27 -27.51
N LYS A 139 12.68 10.57 -26.69
CA LYS A 139 12.78 11.39 -25.49
C LYS A 139 12.73 10.54 -24.24
N PRO A 140 13.44 10.94 -23.16
CA PRO A 140 13.32 10.29 -21.87
C PRO A 140 11.85 10.25 -21.40
N GLN A 141 11.42 9.09 -20.92
CA GLN A 141 10.10 8.87 -20.39
C GLN A 141 10.20 8.52 -18.90
N PRO A 142 9.21 8.92 -18.06
CA PRO A 142 9.12 8.41 -16.69
C PRO A 142 9.09 6.88 -16.66
N LEU A 143 9.78 6.28 -15.70
CA LEU A 143 9.90 4.82 -15.63
C LEU A 143 8.53 4.12 -15.52
N PHE A 144 7.54 4.76 -14.94
CA PHE A 144 6.16 4.27 -14.84
C PHE A 144 5.52 3.93 -16.18
N ASN A 145 5.85 4.66 -17.23
CA ASN A 145 5.28 4.49 -18.57
C ASN A 145 5.65 3.14 -19.20
N TYR A 146 6.71 2.50 -18.71
CA TYR A 146 7.14 1.16 -19.17
C TYR A 146 6.39 0.01 -18.48
N PHE A 147 5.39 0.30 -17.66
CA PHE A 147 4.64 -0.70 -16.92
C PHE A 147 3.15 -0.62 -17.21
N LYS A 148 2.53 -1.76 -17.41
CA LYS A 148 1.07 -1.91 -17.56
C LYS A 148 0.51 -2.83 -16.50
N GLN A 149 -0.67 -2.50 -16.00
CA GLN A 149 -1.43 -3.35 -15.07
C GLN A 149 -1.81 -4.66 -15.77
N LEU A 150 -1.56 -5.79 -15.12
CA LEU A 150 -2.03 -7.08 -15.57
C LEU A 150 -3.56 -7.21 -15.45
N PHE A 151 -4.15 -8.12 -16.22
CA PHE A 151 -5.57 -8.46 -16.12
C PHE A 151 -5.83 -9.33 -14.87
N ALA A 152 -7.06 -9.18 -14.30
CA ALA A 152 -7.56 -10.07 -13.28
C ALA A 152 -7.72 -11.50 -13.83
N GLN A 153 -7.38 -12.49 -13.01
CA GLN A 153 -7.53 -13.91 -13.34
C GLN A 153 -8.81 -14.49 -12.72
N VAL A 154 -9.29 -15.61 -13.25
CA VAL A 154 -10.52 -16.30 -12.77
C VAL A 154 -10.43 -16.69 -11.29
N THR A 155 -9.25 -17.07 -10.81
CA THR A 155 -9.01 -17.42 -9.39
C THR A 155 -9.12 -16.25 -8.44
N ASN A 156 -9.03 -15.03 -8.96
CA ASN A 156 -9.11 -13.79 -8.20
C ASN A 156 -10.07 -12.83 -8.94
N PRO A 157 -11.38 -13.09 -8.91
CA PRO A 157 -12.36 -12.34 -9.67
C PRO A 157 -12.43 -10.89 -9.24
N PRO A 158 -12.69 -9.95 -10.14
CA PRO A 158 -12.86 -8.55 -9.82
C PRO A 158 -13.96 -8.32 -8.76
N ILE A 159 -13.76 -7.31 -7.95
CA ILE A 159 -14.76 -6.83 -6.98
C ILE A 159 -15.66 -5.83 -7.71
N ASP A 160 -16.98 -6.00 -7.58
CA ASP A 160 -17.95 -5.07 -8.15
C ASP A 160 -17.99 -3.74 -7.39
N SER A 161 -18.48 -2.68 -8.06
CA SER A 161 -18.47 -1.31 -7.52
C SER A 161 -19.32 -1.12 -6.25
N ILE A 162 -20.33 -1.95 -6.01
CA ILE A 162 -21.16 -1.89 -4.81
C ILE A 162 -20.41 -2.51 -3.63
N ARG A 163 -19.80 -3.68 -3.84
CA ARG A 163 -19.03 -4.37 -2.80
C ARG A 163 -17.70 -3.68 -2.51
N GLU A 164 -17.14 -2.95 -3.46
CA GLU A 164 -15.89 -2.21 -3.30
C GLU A 164 -15.90 -1.34 -2.04
N GLU A 165 -16.98 -0.57 -1.81
CA GLU A 165 -17.09 0.27 -0.61
C GLU A 165 -17.14 -0.51 0.70
N ILE A 166 -17.65 -1.74 0.67
CA ILE A 166 -17.88 -2.55 1.88
C ILE A 166 -16.65 -3.38 2.23
N VAL A 167 -15.96 -3.94 1.22
CA VAL A 167 -14.93 -4.96 1.44
C VAL A 167 -13.51 -4.43 1.32
N THR A 168 -13.30 -3.23 0.75
CA THR A 168 -11.95 -2.69 0.59
C THR A 168 -11.45 -1.98 1.84
N SER A 169 -10.15 -2.11 2.11
CA SER A 169 -9.45 -1.38 3.16
C SER A 169 -8.18 -0.74 2.61
N THR A 170 -8.06 0.55 2.83
CA THR A 170 -6.89 1.37 2.46
C THR A 170 -5.89 1.54 3.60
N SER A 171 -6.20 0.99 4.77
CA SER A 171 -5.33 1.08 5.93
C SER A 171 -4.02 0.32 5.70
N VAL A 172 -2.92 0.95 6.09
CA VAL A 172 -1.57 0.39 6.06
C VAL A 172 -0.98 0.41 7.45
N TYR A 173 -0.20 -0.61 7.78
CA TYR A 173 0.53 -0.71 9.03
C TYR A 173 2.02 -0.54 8.74
N ILE A 174 2.67 0.36 9.46
CA ILE A 174 4.06 0.75 9.26
C ILE A 174 4.85 0.41 10.52
N GLY A 175 6.00 -0.22 10.33
CA GLY A 175 6.87 -0.68 11.40
C GLY A 175 7.38 -2.09 11.13
N GLU A 176 7.65 -2.82 12.18
CA GLU A 176 8.04 -4.22 12.13
C GLU A 176 6.79 -5.11 12.17
N ASP A 177 6.63 -6.04 11.21
CA ASP A 177 5.49 -6.96 11.16
C ASP A 177 5.54 -8.05 12.25
N GLY A 178 6.71 -8.29 12.84
CA GLY A 178 6.93 -9.35 13.81
C GLY A 178 6.86 -10.76 13.20
N ASN A 179 6.60 -11.73 14.05
CA ASN A 179 6.41 -13.12 13.63
C ASN A 179 4.92 -13.50 13.67
N LEU A 180 4.29 -13.61 12.51
CA LEU A 180 2.86 -13.94 12.37
C LEU A 180 2.49 -15.33 12.91
N LEU A 181 3.46 -16.21 13.18
CA LEU A 181 3.22 -17.54 13.75
C LEU A 181 3.24 -17.55 15.28
N VAL A 182 3.55 -16.41 15.91
CA VAL A 182 3.64 -16.26 17.36
C VAL A 182 2.66 -15.18 17.81
N GLU A 183 1.82 -15.51 18.76
CA GLU A 183 0.92 -14.55 19.40
C GLU A 183 1.72 -13.75 20.43
N ASP A 184 2.11 -12.52 20.09
CA ASP A 184 2.92 -11.64 20.93
C ASP A 184 2.39 -10.21 20.88
N ALA A 185 2.39 -9.53 22.04
CA ALA A 185 2.02 -8.12 22.15
C ALA A 185 2.89 -7.21 21.28
N ASP A 186 4.17 -7.56 21.11
CA ASP A 186 5.11 -6.80 20.30
C ASP A 186 4.71 -6.75 18.81
N ASN A 187 4.00 -7.76 18.31
CA ASN A 187 3.46 -7.75 16.94
C ASN A 187 2.40 -6.66 16.73
N CYS A 188 1.89 -6.05 17.81
CA CYS A 188 0.93 -4.94 17.76
C CYS A 188 1.60 -3.56 17.73
N LYS A 189 2.95 -3.47 17.85
CA LYS A 189 3.71 -2.22 17.81
C LYS A 189 3.86 -1.71 16.38
N VAL A 190 2.75 -1.26 15.80
CA VAL A 190 2.69 -0.74 14.43
C VAL A 190 1.98 0.60 14.38
N LEU A 191 2.40 1.44 13.44
CA LEU A 191 1.76 2.72 13.14
C LEU A 191 0.70 2.49 12.07
N LYS A 192 -0.57 2.64 12.44
CA LYS A 192 -1.70 2.56 11.52
C LYS A 192 -1.95 3.89 10.84
N ILE A 193 -1.89 3.90 9.51
CA ILE A 193 -2.32 5.00 8.66
C ILE A 193 -3.54 4.57 7.84
N ARG A 194 -4.45 5.51 7.58
CA ARG A 194 -5.70 5.22 6.84
C ARG A 194 -5.56 5.35 5.34
N ASN A 195 -4.60 6.15 4.92
CA ASN A 195 -4.34 6.46 3.52
C ASN A 195 -2.85 6.31 3.23
N PRO A 196 -2.44 5.51 2.25
CA PRO A 196 -1.03 5.37 1.88
C PRO A 196 -0.46 6.63 1.20
N ILE A 197 -1.29 7.62 0.84
CA ILE A 197 -0.82 8.91 0.35
C ILE A 197 -0.69 9.85 1.55
N LEU A 198 0.51 10.35 1.79
CA LEU A 198 0.85 11.14 2.96
C LEU A 198 0.93 12.62 2.62
N THR A 199 0.31 13.46 3.44
CA THR A 199 0.57 14.90 3.40
C THR A 199 1.98 15.22 3.90
N ASP A 200 2.46 16.43 3.62
CA ASP A 200 3.78 16.88 4.11
C ASP A 200 3.84 16.90 5.65
N THR A 201 2.72 17.26 6.29
CA THR A 201 2.61 17.21 7.77
C THR A 201 2.69 15.78 8.29
N ASP A 202 2.04 14.83 7.63
CA ASP A 202 2.12 13.41 8.02
C ASP A 202 3.54 12.87 7.85
N MET A 203 4.21 13.27 6.77
CA MET A 203 5.61 12.91 6.54
C MET A 203 6.53 13.47 7.64
N LEU A 204 6.33 14.72 8.06
CA LEU A 204 7.08 15.29 9.19
C LEU A 204 6.87 14.51 10.49
N LYS A 205 5.63 14.12 10.80
CA LYS A 205 5.34 13.31 11.99
C LYS A 205 6.09 11.98 11.96
N ILE A 206 6.16 11.32 10.80
CA ILE A 206 6.86 10.04 10.65
C ILE A 206 8.38 10.22 10.69
N LYS A 207 8.92 11.27 10.02
CA LYS A 207 10.36 11.59 10.06
C LYS A 207 10.89 11.81 11.47
N TYR A 208 10.07 12.40 12.32
CA TYR A 208 10.45 12.75 13.68
C TYR A 208 9.66 11.97 14.73
N ILE A 209 9.26 10.74 14.39
CA ILE A 209 8.51 9.88 15.30
C ILE A 209 9.33 9.65 16.59
N ASN A 210 8.71 9.98 17.72
CA ASN A 210 9.29 9.77 19.04
C ASN A 210 8.35 8.92 19.89
N LYS A 211 8.25 7.66 19.51
CA LYS A 211 7.45 6.62 20.19
C LYS A 211 8.32 5.38 20.35
N GLU A 212 8.24 4.74 21.51
CA GLU A 212 8.90 3.46 21.74
C GLU A 212 8.49 2.42 20.71
N GLY A 213 9.44 1.68 20.17
CA GLY A 213 9.24 0.68 19.13
C GLY A 213 9.33 1.22 17.69
N PHE A 214 9.49 2.55 17.51
CA PHE A 214 9.62 3.15 16.19
C PHE A 214 10.91 3.95 16.05
N LYS A 215 11.63 3.70 14.99
CA LYS A 215 12.80 4.48 14.60
C LYS A 215 12.79 4.68 13.08
N SER A 216 12.68 5.93 12.65
CA SER A 216 12.70 6.31 11.25
C SER A 216 14.05 6.88 10.83
N GLU A 217 14.41 6.65 9.59
CA GLU A 217 15.59 7.27 8.97
C GLU A 217 15.32 7.60 7.50
N VAL A 218 15.79 8.79 7.09
CA VAL A 218 15.72 9.24 5.69
C VAL A 218 16.97 8.76 4.98
N LEU A 219 16.80 7.96 3.94
CA LEU A 219 17.85 7.54 3.03
C LEU A 219 17.72 8.33 1.71
N PRO A 220 18.68 9.21 1.39
CA PRO A 220 18.68 9.90 0.11
C PRO A 220 18.76 8.91 -1.06
N ILE A 221 17.87 9.07 -2.03
CA ILE A 221 17.98 8.37 -3.32
C ILE A 221 18.55 9.30 -4.41
N THR A 222 19.16 10.39 -3.98
CA THR A 222 19.96 11.28 -4.85
C THR A 222 21.41 10.83 -4.88
N TYR A 223 22.07 11.04 -6.01
CA TYR A 223 23.48 10.70 -6.16
C TYR A 223 24.17 11.69 -7.09
N TYR A 224 25.49 11.80 -6.97
CA TYR A 224 26.29 12.71 -7.81
C TYR A 224 26.24 12.28 -9.27
N LYS A 225 25.93 13.22 -10.18
CA LYS A 225 25.69 12.96 -11.61
C LYS A 225 26.80 12.19 -12.34
N ASN A 226 28.05 12.26 -11.85
CA ASN A 226 29.20 11.54 -12.40
C ASN A 226 29.36 10.13 -11.82
N THR A 227 28.50 9.72 -10.88
CA THR A 227 28.47 8.36 -10.34
C THR A 227 27.54 7.49 -11.19
N SER A 228 27.89 6.22 -11.41
CA SER A 228 26.98 5.33 -12.13
C SER A 228 25.76 4.96 -11.25
N LEU A 229 24.59 4.80 -11.87
CA LEU A 229 23.36 4.38 -11.22
C LEU A 229 23.54 3.07 -10.43
N LYS A 230 24.32 2.13 -10.95
CA LYS A 230 24.64 0.88 -10.25
C LYS A 230 25.33 1.14 -8.91
N LYS A 231 26.34 2.00 -8.89
CA LYS A 231 27.05 2.38 -7.64
C LYS A 231 26.13 3.09 -6.67
N ALA A 232 25.22 3.93 -7.17
CA ALA A 232 24.23 4.62 -6.33
C ALA A 232 23.28 3.62 -5.66
N LEU A 233 22.79 2.62 -6.39
CA LEU A 233 21.95 1.53 -5.83
C LEU A 233 22.71 0.66 -4.83
N ASP A 234 23.99 0.36 -5.09
CA ASP A 234 24.81 -0.43 -4.16
C ASP A 234 25.07 0.37 -2.86
N HIS A 235 25.28 1.68 -2.98
CA HIS A 235 25.40 2.55 -1.80
C HIS A 235 24.09 2.61 -0.99
N LEU A 236 22.95 2.76 -1.65
CA LEU A 236 21.64 2.76 -1.00
C LEU A 236 21.39 1.46 -0.18
N ARG A 237 21.82 0.31 -0.71
CA ARG A 237 21.73 -0.97 0.01
C ARG A 237 22.63 -0.99 1.26
N LEU A 238 23.82 -0.43 1.18
CA LEU A 238 24.75 -0.35 2.32
C LEU A 238 24.18 0.57 3.43
N GLU A 239 23.61 1.71 3.05
CA GLU A 239 22.96 2.61 4.00
C GLU A 239 21.74 1.98 4.66
N ALA A 240 20.94 1.24 3.91
CA ALA A 240 19.81 0.50 4.47
C ALA A 240 20.27 -0.59 5.47
N ASP A 241 21.39 -1.26 5.19
CA ASP A 241 21.97 -2.24 6.12
C ASP A 241 22.51 -1.60 7.40
N ARG A 242 23.11 -0.43 7.28
CA ARG A 242 23.56 0.35 8.44
C ARG A 242 22.35 0.75 9.29
N ALA A 243 21.34 1.36 8.67
CA ALA A 243 20.11 1.78 9.35
C ALA A 243 19.43 0.59 10.07
N TYR A 244 19.30 -0.55 9.37
CA TYR A 244 18.74 -1.77 9.94
C TYR A 244 19.51 -2.24 11.20
N LYS A 245 20.86 -2.26 11.15
CA LYS A 245 21.70 -2.65 12.29
C LYS A 245 21.58 -1.69 13.47
N GLU A 246 21.25 -0.44 13.21
CA GLU A 246 20.98 0.59 14.21
C GLU A 246 19.54 0.54 14.76
N GLY A 247 18.75 -0.44 14.35
CA GLY A 247 17.37 -0.66 14.82
C GLY A 247 16.33 0.22 14.13
N VAL A 248 16.62 0.77 12.95
CA VAL A 248 15.65 1.50 12.15
C VAL A 248 14.64 0.51 11.56
N ASN A 249 13.36 0.77 11.78
CA ASN A 249 12.26 -0.03 11.24
C ASN A 249 11.34 0.74 10.27
N ILE A 250 11.63 2.03 10.03
CA ILE A 250 10.97 2.84 9.01
C ILE A 250 12.03 3.51 8.16
N LEU A 251 12.22 3.01 6.94
CA LEU A 251 13.10 3.63 5.95
C LEU A 251 12.29 4.59 5.07
N ILE A 252 12.75 5.83 4.97
CA ILE A 252 12.17 6.87 4.12
C ILE A 252 13.12 7.12 2.97
N LEU A 253 12.78 6.61 1.78
CA LEU A 253 13.53 6.87 0.56
C LEU A 253 13.12 8.24 0.02
N SER A 254 14.07 9.19 -0.06
CA SER A 254 13.78 10.58 -0.41
C SER A 254 14.62 11.05 -1.59
N ASP A 255 13.98 11.63 -2.61
CA ASP A 255 14.63 12.30 -3.72
C ASP A 255 14.78 13.82 -3.52
N ARG A 256 14.48 14.32 -2.33
CA ARG A 256 14.77 15.71 -1.99
C ARG A 256 16.27 15.99 -2.11
N GLY A 257 16.60 17.17 -2.58
CA GLY A 257 17.99 17.57 -2.78
C GLY A 257 18.51 17.34 -4.22
N VAL A 258 17.61 17.13 -5.17
CA VAL A 258 17.96 17.17 -6.59
C VAL A 258 18.39 18.60 -6.96
N ASP A 259 19.59 18.72 -7.50
CA ASP A 259 20.20 19.99 -7.93
C ASP A 259 21.05 19.80 -9.21
N GLU A 260 21.87 20.76 -9.55
CA GLU A 260 22.73 20.72 -10.75
C GLU A 260 23.77 19.59 -10.71
N ASN A 261 24.12 19.08 -9.54
CA ASN A 261 25.14 18.07 -9.31
C ASN A 261 24.57 16.72 -8.86
N HIS A 262 23.38 16.74 -8.27
CA HIS A 262 22.73 15.55 -7.72
C HIS A 262 21.46 15.22 -8.51
N VAL A 263 21.42 14.01 -9.01
CA VAL A 263 20.28 13.44 -9.75
C VAL A 263 19.62 12.36 -8.92
N ALA A 264 18.31 12.14 -9.11
CA ALA A 264 17.59 11.10 -8.40
C ALA A 264 17.73 9.74 -9.07
N ILE A 265 17.82 8.68 -8.28
CA ILE A 265 17.46 7.33 -8.71
C ILE A 265 15.94 7.36 -8.95
N PRO A 266 15.43 6.91 -10.12
CA PRO A 266 13.98 6.81 -10.31
C PRO A 266 13.30 6.10 -9.14
N SER A 267 12.26 6.69 -8.57
CA SER A 267 11.65 6.20 -7.32
C SER A 267 11.14 4.77 -7.44
N LEU A 268 10.58 4.40 -8.59
CA LEU A 268 10.15 3.03 -8.87
C LEU A 268 11.33 2.04 -8.87
N LEU A 269 12.48 2.44 -9.43
CA LEU A 269 13.69 1.61 -9.39
C LEU A 269 14.24 1.50 -7.97
N ALA A 270 14.28 2.60 -7.23
CA ALA A 270 14.77 2.62 -5.85
C ALA A 270 13.94 1.70 -4.95
N VAL A 271 12.60 1.82 -4.98
CA VAL A 271 11.72 0.99 -4.16
C VAL A 271 11.78 -0.47 -4.56
N SER A 272 11.77 -0.78 -5.87
CA SER A 272 11.86 -2.17 -6.35
C SER A 272 13.17 -2.84 -5.99
N ALA A 273 14.30 -2.14 -6.19
CA ALA A 273 15.63 -2.65 -5.83
C ALA A 273 15.77 -2.87 -4.33
N MET A 274 15.23 -1.95 -3.51
CA MET A 274 15.26 -2.06 -2.06
C MET A 274 14.33 -3.18 -1.57
N GLN A 275 13.10 -3.28 -2.10
CA GLN A 275 12.17 -4.36 -1.80
C GLN A 275 12.82 -5.73 -2.04
N GLN A 276 13.40 -5.92 -3.22
CA GLN A 276 14.07 -7.18 -3.57
C GLN A 276 15.27 -7.46 -2.66
N TYR A 277 16.05 -6.44 -2.35
CA TYR A 277 17.19 -6.57 -1.45
C TYR A 277 16.77 -6.98 -0.03
N LEU A 278 15.77 -6.32 0.54
CA LEU A 278 15.26 -6.64 1.87
C LEU A 278 14.63 -8.04 1.93
N VAL A 279 13.96 -8.49 0.86
CA VAL A 279 13.41 -9.85 0.76
C VAL A 279 14.54 -10.89 0.72
N THR A 280 15.51 -10.71 -0.15
CA THR A 280 16.63 -11.69 -0.31
C THR A 280 17.51 -11.76 0.93
N THR A 281 17.65 -10.66 1.66
CA THR A 281 18.42 -10.61 2.92
C THR A 281 17.57 -10.92 4.17
N LYS A 282 16.29 -11.30 4.00
CA LYS A 282 15.34 -11.68 5.06
C LYS A 282 15.09 -10.55 6.10
N LYS A 283 15.10 -9.30 5.64
CA LYS A 283 14.90 -8.11 6.49
C LYS A 283 13.55 -7.44 6.26
N ARG A 284 12.82 -7.82 5.17
CA ARG A 284 11.64 -7.08 4.71
C ARG A 284 10.53 -6.96 5.73
N THR A 285 10.29 -8.01 6.53
CA THR A 285 9.26 -8.01 7.58
C THR A 285 9.59 -7.16 8.79
N ARG A 286 10.84 -6.71 8.91
CA ARG A 286 11.28 -5.85 10.01
C ARG A 286 11.36 -4.38 9.65
N VAL A 287 11.13 -4.03 8.38
CA VAL A 287 11.34 -2.67 7.90
C VAL A 287 10.20 -2.27 6.97
N ALA A 288 9.53 -1.17 7.30
CA ALA A 288 8.60 -0.51 6.40
C ALA A 288 9.35 0.48 5.49
N MET A 289 8.92 0.60 4.23
CA MET A 289 9.48 1.54 3.26
C MET A 289 8.45 2.61 2.91
N ILE A 290 8.83 3.86 3.11
CA ILE A 290 8.04 5.03 2.72
C ILE A 290 8.81 5.78 1.64
N LEU A 291 8.11 6.32 0.66
CA LEU A 291 8.68 7.22 -0.35
C LEU A 291 8.31 8.66 -0.07
N GLU A 292 9.30 9.54 -0.12
CA GLU A 292 9.14 10.98 -0.23
C GLU A 292 9.70 11.38 -1.59
N THR A 293 8.83 11.61 -2.57
CA THR A 293 9.29 11.69 -3.97
C THR A 293 8.50 12.69 -4.80
N ALA A 294 9.22 13.35 -5.71
CA ALA A 294 8.66 14.31 -6.64
C ALA A 294 7.96 13.66 -7.84
N GLU A 295 8.23 12.39 -8.15
CA GLU A 295 7.83 11.81 -9.43
C GLU A 295 6.32 11.52 -9.57
N PRO A 296 5.60 10.95 -8.57
CA PRO A 296 4.22 10.50 -8.78
C PRO A 296 3.24 11.66 -8.81
N ARG A 297 2.35 11.66 -9.79
CA ARG A 297 1.30 12.68 -9.97
C ARG A 297 0.00 12.14 -10.55
N GLU A 298 0.00 10.90 -11.03
CA GLU A 298 -1.17 10.20 -11.57
C GLU A 298 -1.39 8.87 -10.85
N VAL A 299 -2.61 8.37 -10.82
CA VAL A 299 -2.99 7.14 -10.14
C VAL A 299 -2.10 5.95 -10.50
N HIS A 300 -1.73 5.81 -11.79
CA HIS A 300 -0.85 4.75 -12.26
C HIS A 300 0.53 4.76 -11.58
N HIS A 301 1.09 5.95 -11.34
CA HIS A 301 2.38 6.10 -10.66
C HIS A 301 2.32 5.58 -9.23
N PHE A 302 1.29 5.97 -8.48
CA PHE A 302 1.10 5.50 -7.10
C PHE A 302 0.83 4.01 -7.03
N ALA A 303 -0.05 3.50 -7.91
CA ALA A 303 -0.34 2.08 -7.99
C ALA A 303 0.92 1.24 -8.26
N THR A 304 1.77 1.70 -9.17
CA THR A 304 3.02 1.04 -9.50
C THR A 304 3.99 1.04 -8.32
N LEU A 305 4.17 2.18 -7.65
CA LEU A 305 5.05 2.29 -6.47
C LEU A 305 4.61 1.39 -5.32
N LEU A 306 3.30 1.36 -5.01
CA LEU A 306 2.74 0.44 -4.02
C LEU A 306 2.91 -1.01 -4.45
N GLY A 307 2.62 -1.32 -5.72
CA GLY A 307 2.77 -2.66 -6.29
C GLY A 307 4.20 -3.19 -6.24
N TYR A 308 5.20 -2.32 -6.24
CA TYR A 308 6.61 -2.67 -6.10
C TYR A 308 7.17 -2.56 -4.69
N GLY A 309 6.35 -2.24 -3.68
CA GLY A 309 6.68 -2.45 -2.28
C GLY A 309 6.73 -1.21 -1.39
N ALA A 310 6.37 -0.02 -1.89
CA ALA A 310 6.17 1.13 -1.02
C ALA A 310 5.00 0.89 -0.06
N CYS A 311 5.16 1.25 1.22
CA CYS A 311 4.08 1.21 2.19
C CYS A 311 3.22 2.47 2.14
N ALA A 312 3.86 3.62 1.94
CA ALA A 312 3.21 4.91 1.81
C ALA A 312 4.07 5.86 0.96
N ILE A 313 3.46 6.91 0.44
CA ILE A 313 4.08 7.82 -0.51
C ILE A 313 3.68 9.26 -0.16
N ASN A 314 4.66 10.15 -0.03
CA ASN A 314 4.44 11.59 0.02
C ASN A 314 4.84 12.21 -1.34
N PRO A 315 3.88 12.67 -2.14
CA PRO A 315 4.13 13.28 -3.45
C PRO A 315 4.37 14.79 -3.32
N TYR A 316 5.44 15.19 -2.63
CA TYR A 316 5.66 16.56 -2.20
C TYR A 316 5.64 17.59 -3.34
N LEU A 317 6.11 17.23 -4.54
CA LEU A 317 6.11 18.15 -5.68
C LEU A 317 4.72 18.31 -6.30
N ALA A 318 3.91 17.24 -6.32
CA ALA A 318 2.51 17.35 -6.75
C ALA A 318 1.72 18.27 -5.80
N HIS A 319 1.90 18.12 -4.48
CA HIS A 319 1.30 19.02 -3.48
C HIS A 319 1.80 20.47 -3.65
N SER A 320 3.09 20.68 -3.89
CA SER A 320 3.64 22.02 -4.18
C SER A 320 3.10 22.61 -5.49
N THR A 321 2.83 21.77 -6.49
CA THR A 321 2.20 22.18 -7.75
C THR A 321 0.74 22.61 -7.54
N ILE A 322 0.00 21.96 -6.65
CA ILE A 322 -1.35 22.39 -6.27
C ILE A 322 -1.31 23.80 -5.66
N LYS A 323 -0.33 24.08 -4.80
CA LYS A 323 -0.12 25.43 -4.25
C LYS A 323 0.10 26.45 -5.36
N GLU A 324 0.94 26.14 -6.34
CA GLU A 324 1.20 26.99 -7.51
C GLU A 324 -0.10 27.28 -8.30
N LEU A 325 -0.94 26.26 -8.52
CA LEU A 325 -2.22 26.44 -9.22
C LEU A 325 -3.15 27.42 -8.48
N ILE A 326 -3.12 27.39 -7.15
CA ILE A 326 -3.90 28.32 -6.31
C ILE A 326 -3.30 29.73 -6.38
N ASP A 327 -1.98 29.86 -6.22
CA ASP A 327 -1.28 31.16 -6.24
C ASP A 327 -1.45 31.85 -7.60
N ASN A 328 -1.45 31.09 -8.69
CA ASN A 328 -1.68 31.54 -10.06
C ASN A 328 -3.18 31.73 -10.41
N LYS A 329 -4.09 31.55 -9.45
CA LYS A 329 -5.55 31.71 -9.64
C LYS A 329 -6.14 30.75 -10.70
N MET A 330 -5.48 29.63 -10.95
CA MET A 330 -6.02 28.55 -11.79
C MET A 330 -6.95 27.63 -11.00
N LEU A 331 -6.80 27.56 -9.68
CA LEU A 331 -7.65 26.84 -8.76
C LEU A 331 -8.11 27.78 -7.63
N ASP A 332 -9.41 27.98 -7.51
CA ASP A 332 -10.02 28.76 -6.43
C ASP A 332 -10.50 27.84 -5.32
N LYS A 333 -9.56 27.45 -4.45
CA LYS A 333 -9.81 26.51 -3.35
C LYS A 333 -8.78 26.67 -2.24
N ASP A 334 -9.17 26.34 -1.01
CA ASP A 334 -8.24 26.23 0.11
C ASP A 334 -7.18 25.15 -0.18
N TYR A 335 -5.93 25.43 0.15
CA TYR A 335 -4.81 24.53 -0.11
C TYR A 335 -4.98 23.13 0.50
N TYR A 336 -5.36 23.09 1.77
CA TYR A 336 -5.53 21.80 2.47
C TYR A 336 -6.71 21.00 1.91
N ALA A 337 -7.79 21.68 1.55
CA ALA A 337 -8.94 21.08 0.88
C ALA A 337 -8.54 20.54 -0.51
N ALA A 338 -7.76 21.30 -1.27
CA ALA A 338 -7.30 20.90 -2.60
C ALA A 338 -6.36 19.68 -2.55
N VAL A 339 -5.41 19.67 -1.62
CA VAL A 339 -4.52 18.52 -1.40
C VAL A 339 -5.32 17.30 -0.94
N ASN A 340 -6.25 17.45 0.00
CA ASN A 340 -7.09 16.33 0.45
C ASN A 340 -7.94 15.74 -0.69
N ASP A 341 -8.46 16.57 -1.57
CA ASP A 341 -9.24 16.09 -2.71
C ASP A 341 -8.36 15.40 -3.75
N TYR A 342 -7.16 15.92 -4.02
CA TYR A 342 -6.18 15.25 -4.86
C TYR A 342 -5.79 13.87 -4.29
N ASP A 343 -5.44 13.79 -3.01
CA ASP A 343 -5.09 12.55 -2.34
C ASP A 343 -6.26 11.54 -2.33
N SER A 344 -7.49 12.05 -2.19
CA SER A 344 -8.70 11.23 -2.26
C SER A 344 -8.95 10.69 -3.67
N ALA A 345 -8.74 11.50 -4.71
CA ALA A 345 -8.84 11.08 -6.10
C ALA A 345 -7.85 9.96 -6.42
N VAL A 346 -6.59 10.14 -6.00
CA VAL A 346 -5.54 9.12 -6.14
C VAL A 346 -5.93 7.83 -5.42
N LEU A 347 -6.40 7.94 -4.18
CA LEU A 347 -6.79 6.78 -3.37
C LEU A 347 -7.94 6.00 -4.01
N HIS A 348 -8.98 6.68 -4.49
CA HIS A 348 -10.10 6.06 -5.20
C HIS A 348 -9.64 5.32 -6.46
N GLY A 349 -8.73 5.91 -7.22
CA GLY A 349 -8.15 5.27 -8.39
C GLY A 349 -7.36 3.99 -8.04
N ILE A 350 -6.56 4.02 -6.96
CA ILE A 350 -5.83 2.85 -6.46
C ILE A 350 -6.81 1.74 -6.02
N VAL A 351 -7.86 2.10 -5.27
CA VAL A 351 -8.91 1.16 -4.85
C VAL A 351 -9.55 0.52 -6.06
N LYS A 352 -9.85 1.30 -7.10
CA LYS A 352 -10.44 0.79 -8.34
C LYS A 352 -9.51 -0.21 -9.07
N ILE A 353 -8.21 0.09 -9.13
CA ILE A 353 -7.22 -0.84 -9.70
C ILE A 353 -7.17 -2.13 -8.88
N ALA A 354 -7.05 -2.05 -7.55
CA ALA A 354 -7.03 -3.20 -6.68
C ALA A 354 -8.30 -4.05 -6.80
N SER A 355 -9.48 -3.41 -6.84
CA SER A 355 -10.78 -4.08 -7.01
C SER A 355 -10.87 -4.81 -8.34
N LYS A 356 -10.38 -4.24 -9.44
CA LYS A 356 -10.32 -4.93 -10.75
C LYS A 356 -9.42 -6.16 -10.71
N MET A 357 -8.40 -6.17 -9.86
CA MET A 357 -7.52 -7.33 -9.64
C MET A 357 -8.04 -8.29 -8.58
N GLY A 358 -9.23 -8.05 -8.01
CA GLY A 358 -9.81 -8.87 -6.95
C GLY A 358 -9.11 -8.75 -5.61
N ILE A 359 -8.40 -7.65 -5.37
CA ILE A 359 -7.67 -7.38 -4.15
C ILE A 359 -8.45 -6.39 -3.30
N SER A 360 -8.81 -6.78 -2.07
CA SER A 360 -9.65 -5.97 -1.17
C SER A 360 -8.85 -5.11 -0.19
N THR A 361 -7.56 -5.37 0.01
CA THR A 361 -6.74 -4.60 0.95
C THR A 361 -5.49 -4.05 0.28
N ILE A 362 -5.16 -2.78 0.55
CA ILE A 362 -3.93 -2.18 0.04
C ILE A 362 -2.71 -2.94 0.51
N GLN A 363 -2.73 -3.50 1.70
CA GLN A 363 -1.64 -4.29 2.24
C GLN A 363 -1.35 -5.54 1.40
N SER A 364 -2.37 -6.19 0.84
CA SER A 364 -2.22 -7.31 -0.09
C SER A 364 -1.78 -6.87 -1.49
N TYR A 365 -2.04 -5.61 -1.85
CA TYR A 365 -1.60 -5.02 -3.10
C TYR A 365 -0.10 -4.66 -3.06
N GLN A 366 0.42 -4.28 -1.89
CA GLN A 366 1.82 -3.89 -1.70
C GLN A 366 2.77 -5.05 -2.04
N GLY A 367 3.73 -4.78 -2.90
CA GLY A 367 4.72 -5.76 -3.34
C GLY A 367 4.18 -6.89 -4.23
N SER A 368 2.94 -6.80 -4.69
CA SER A 368 2.30 -7.82 -5.53
C SER A 368 2.92 -7.94 -6.92
N LYS A 369 3.55 -6.88 -7.44
CA LYS A 369 4.21 -6.82 -8.75
C LYS A 369 3.31 -7.25 -9.90
N ILE A 370 2.00 -6.94 -9.83
CA ILE A 370 1.01 -7.30 -10.84
C ILE A 370 1.03 -6.32 -12.03
N PHE A 371 2.21 -6.14 -12.57
CA PHE A 371 2.48 -5.30 -13.73
C PHE A 371 3.29 -6.07 -14.76
N GLU A 372 3.08 -5.74 -16.02
CA GLU A 372 3.87 -6.19 -17.15
C GLU A 372 4.78 -5.04 -17.60
N ALA A 373 6.07 -5.32 -17.78
CA ALA A 373 7.01 -4.39 -18.38
C ALA A 373 6.93 -4.49 -19.90
N ILE A 374 6.86 -3.36 -20.61
CA ILE A 374 6.73 -3.25 -22.07
C ILE A 374 7.98 -2.65 -22.70
#